data_5801633c60be1e5d246a55ac3c921f9c
#
_entry.id   5801633c60be1e5d246a55ac3c921f9c
#
_cell.length_a   1.000
_cell.length_b   1.000
_cell.length_c   1.000
_cell.angle_alpha   90.00
_cell.angle_beta   90.00
_cell.angle_gamma   90.00
#
_symmetry.space_group_name_H-M   'P 1'
#
loop_
_entity.id
_entity.type
_entity.pdbx_description
1 polymer ?
#
loop_
_entity_poly.entity_id
_entity_poly.type
_entity_poly.pdbx_seq_one_letter_code
_entity_poly.pdbx_strand_id
1 'polypeptide(L)'
;DACGAAYMPIGTLLGNRSGYILDGQLNLLPVGVAGELYLGGEGVARGYLERPALTAERFVPDPFGAPGSRLYRSGDLTRGRADGVVDYLGRVDHQVKIRGFRIELGEIEARLREHPAVREAVVVAQPGAVGQQLVGYVVAQEPAVADSPEAQAECRAQLKTALRERLPEYMVPSHLLFLARMPLTPNGKLDRKGLPQPDASLLQQVYVAPRSDLEQQVAGIWAEVLQLQQVGLDDNF
;
A
#
# COMPACT_ATOMS: atom_id res chain seq x y z
N ASP A 1 -31.51 3.50 -3.72
CA ASP A 1 -30.54 3.70 -4.81
C ASP A 1 -29.42 4.66 -4.40
N ALA A 2 -28.52 4.19 -3.51
CA ALA A 2 -27.39 4.98 -3.04
C ALA A 2 -26.13 4.86 -3.95
N CYS A 3 -26.26 4.29 -5.14
CA CYS A 3 -25.15 3.92 -6.02
C CYS A 3 -24.68 5.03 -6.98
N GLY A 4 -25.15 6.27 -6.81
CA GLY A 4 -24.71 7.42 -7.61
C GLY A 4 -23.72 8.37 -6.95
N ALA A 5 -23.27 8.07 -5.71
CA ALA A 5 -22.35 8.92 -4.98
C ALA A 5 -20.88 8.53 -5.31
N ALA A 6 -20.04 9.53 -5.49
CA ALA A 6 -18.58 9.36 -5.69
C ALA A 6 -17.88 8.70 -4.48
N TYR A 7 -18.58 8.45 -3.38
CA TYR A 7 -18.09 7.88 -2.12
C TYR A 7 -19.01 6.77 -1.64
N MET A 8 -18.42 5.74 -1.03
CA MET A 8 -19.18 4.62 -0.48
C MET A 8 -19.60 4.95 0.95
N PRO A 9 -20.93 4.98 1.26
CA PRO A 9 -21.38 5.11 2.64
C PRO A 9 -21.11 3.82 3.41
N ILE A 10 -20.61 3.94 4.64
CA ILE A 10 -20.41 2.82 5.57
C ILE A 10 -21.55 2.69 6.58
N GLY A 11 -22.58 3.51 6.43
CA GLY A 11 -23.81 3.46 7.23
C GLY A 11 -23.72 4.27 8.52
N THR A 12 -24.54 3.87 9.51
CA THR A 12 -24.60 4.47 10.83
C THR A 12 -23.93 3.55 11.86
N LEU A 13 -23.64 4.08 13.02
CA LEU A 13 -23.06 3.31 14.13
C LEU A 13 -24.02 2.23 14.64
N LEU A 14 -23.47 1.07 14.97
CA LEU A 14 -24.20 0.01 15.67
C LEU A 14 -24.49 0.43 17.12
N GLY A 15 -25.52 -0.15 17.74
CA GLY A 15 -25.86 0.09 19.15
C GLY A 15 -24.68 -0.18 20.10
N ASN A 16 -24.60 0.57 21.19
CA ASN A 16 -23.53 0.51 22.21
C ASN A 16 -22.12 0.82 21.67
N ARG A 17 -22.05 1.51 20.54
CA ARG A 17 -20.82 2.00 19.93
C ARG A 17 -20.84 3.51 19.84
N SER A 18 -19.70 4.13 20.04
CA SER A 18 -19.49 5.54 19.71
C SER A 18 -18.56 5.67 18.52
N GLY A 19 -18.74 6.72 17.75
CA GLY A 19 -17.84 7.03 16.63
C GLY A 19 -17.77 8.52 16.45
N TYR A 20 -16.55 9.00 16.29
CA TYR A 20 -16.25 10.42 16.17
C TYR A 20 -15.39 10.62 14.94
N ILE A 21 -15.66 11.70 14.21
CA ILE A 21 -14.81 12.15 13.10
C ILE A 21 -13.98 13.31 13.64
N LEU A 22 -12.68 13.09 13.78
CA LEU A 22 -11.79 14.00 14.51
C LEU A 22 -10.65 14.52 13.60
N ASP A 23 -10.10 15.67 13.97
CA ASP A 23 -8.86 16.17 13.44
C ASP A 23 -7.63 15.53 14.10
N GLY A 24 -6.42 15.97 13.69
CA GLY A 24 -5.15 15.45 14.25
C GLY A 24 -4.90 15.84 15.72
N GLN A 25 -5.69 16.75 16.31
CA GLN A 25 -5.65 17.15 17.70
C GLN A 25 -6.79 16.54 18.54
N LEU A 26 -7.55 15.59 17.98
CA LEU A 26 -8.71 14.97 18.58
C LEU A 26 -9.90 15.93 18.81
N ASN A 27 -10.00 17.01 18.06
CA ASN A 27 -11.18 17.88 18.08
C ASN A 27 -12.27 17.29 17.17
N LEU A 28 -13.53 17.39 17.62
CA LEU A 28 -14.68 16.94 16.85
C LEU A 28 -14.89 17.86 15.64
N LEU A 29 -15.04 17.24 14.46
CA LEU A 29 -15.26 17.97 13.23
C LEU A 29 -16.77 18.13 12.94
N PRO A 30 -17.18 19.27 12.33
CA PRO A 30 -18.55 19.49 11.91
C PRO A 30 -19.00 18.52 10.81
N VAL A 31 -20.31 18.34 10.71
CA VAL A 31 -20.95 17.63 9.60
C VAL A 31 -20.46 18.16 8.25
N GLY A 32 -20.13 17.26 7.33
CA GLY A 32 -19.63 17.59 6.00
C GLY A 32 -18.11 17.80 5.90
N VAL A 33 -17.41 17.91 7.03
CA VAL A 33 -15.95 18.03 7.05
C VAL A 33 -15.30 16.66 7.11
N ALA A 34 -14.25 16.44 6.31
CA ALA A 34 -13.50 15.20 6.28
C ALA A 34 -12.54 15.12 7.47
N GLY A 35 -12.48 13.97 8.12
CA GLY A 35 -11.56 13.67 9.22
C GLY A 35 -11.37 12.18 9.41
N GLU A 36 -10.52 11.82 10.37
CA GLU A 36 -10.26 10.44 10.71
C GLU A 36 -11.38 9.89 11.61
N LEU A 37 -11.85 8.67 11.31
CA LEU A 37 -12.84 7.97 12.12
C LEU A 37 -12.18 7.34 13.34
N TYR A 38 -12.72 7.65 14.51
CA TYR A 38 -12.37 7.02 15.79
C TYR A 38 -13.57 6.26 16.33
N LEU A 39 -13.35 5.04 16.80
CA LEU A 39 -14.40 4.14 17.29
C LEU A 39 -14.24 3.89 18.78
N GLY A 40 -15.35 4.05 19.53
CA GLY A 40 -15.44 3.83 20.96
C GLY A 40 -16.54 2.85 21.35
N GLY A 41 -16.75 2.68 22.66
CA GLY A 41 -17.80 1.84 23.23
C GLY A 41 -17.39 0.38 23.44
N GLU A 42 -18.37 -0.49 23.67
CA GLU A 42 -18.15 -1.87 24.15
C GLU A 42 -17.38 -2.78 23.19
N GLY A 43 -17.18 -2.39 21.94
CA GLY A 43 -16.44 -3.21 20.97
C GLY A 43 -14.98 -2.91 20.85
N VAL A 44 -14.47 -1.93 21.60
CA VAL A 44 -13.05 -1.57 21.54
C VAL A 44 -12.22 -2.62 22.27
N ALA A 45 -11.28 -3.24 21.55
CA ALA A 45 -10.36 -4.22 22.12
C ALA A 45 -9.41 -3.60 23.16
N ARG A 46 -8.80 -4.45 23.98
CA ARG A 46 -7.78 -3.99 24.96
C ARG A 46 -6.50 -3.47 24.30
N GLY A 47 -6.17 -3.98 23.10
CA GLY A 47 -4.98 -3.62 22.36
C GLY A 47 -4.49 -4.76 21.50
N TYR A 48 -3.29 -4.61 20.95
CA TYR A 48 -2.59 -5.63 20.19
C TYR A 48 -1.70 -6.46 21.11
N LEU A 49 -1.77 -7.78 20.96
CA LEU A 49 -0.99 -8.72 21.77
C LEU A 49 0.52 -8.47 21.57
N GLU A 50 1.23 -8.31 22.71
CA GLU A 50 2.69 -8.08 22.74
C GLU A 50 3.19 -6.88 21.89
N ARG A 51 2.30 -5.90 21.62
CA ARG A 51 2.62 -4.69 20.85
C ARG A 51 2.22 -3.43 21.62
N PRO A 52 2.88 -3.11 22.76
CA PRO A 52 2.49 -1.99 23.60
C PRO A 52 2.60 -0.64 22.90
N ALA A 53 3.64 -0.43 22.11
CA ALA A 53 3.83 0.83 21.37
C ALA A 53 2.71 1.05 20.34
N LEU A 54 2.39 0.03 19.52
CA LEU A 54 1.30 0.10 18.56
C LEU A 54 -0.07 0.24 19.27
N THR A 55 -0.24 -0.41 20.41
CA THR A 55 -1.45 -0.25 21.21
C THR A 55 -1.61 1.19 21.70
N ALA A 56 -0.57 1.81 22.22
CA ALA A 56 -0.60 3.20 22.65
C ALA A 56 -0.87 4.19 21.50
N GLU A 57 -0.37 3.89 20.30
CA GLU A 57 -0.61 4.70 19.11
C GLU A 57 -2.05 4.63 18.60
N ARG A 58 -2.66 3.42 18.65
CA ARG A 58 -3.96 3.15 18.03
C ARG A 58 -5.13 3.19 18.99
N PHE A 59 -4.91 3.01 20.30
CA PHE A 59 -5.95 3.06 21.33
C PHE A 59 -5.70 4.25 22.24
N VAL A 60 -6.22 5.40 21.82
CA VAL A 60 -6.03 6.69 22.49
C VAL A 60 -7.09 6.93 23.56
N PRO A 61 -6.86 7.80 24.54
CA PRO A 61 -7.90 8.21 25.49
C PRO A 61 -9.12 8.80 24.77
N ASP A 62 -10.31 8.50 25.29
CA ASP A 62 -11.57 9.06 24.78
C ASP A 62 -11.89 10.38 25.52
N PRO A 63 -11.76 11.54 24.85
CA PRO A 63 -12.05 12.82 25.49
C PRO A 63 -13.56 13.10 25.67
N PHE A 64 -14.43 12.29 25.08
CA PHE A 64 -15.88 12.46 25.07
C PHE A 64 -16.62 11.44 25.93
N GLY A 65 -15.92 10.37 26.34
CA GLY A 65 -16.50 9.25 27.08
C GLY A 65 -16.25 9.30 28.59
N ALA A 66 -16.60 8.20 29.28
CA ALA A 66 -16.32 8.05 30.69
C ALA A 66 -14.81 8.02 31.00
N PRO A 67 -14.37 8.42 32.19
CA PRO A 67 -12.98 8.33 32.61
C PRO A 67 -12.41 6.92 32.41
N GLY A 68 -11.28 6.82 31.71
CA GLY A 68 -10.63 5.54 31.39
C GLY A 68 -11.12 4.88 30.08
N SER A 69 -12.16 5.41 29.44
CA SER A 69 -12.57 4.95 28.09
C SER A 69 -11.53 5.30 27.03
N ARG A 70 -11.53 4.52 25.96
CA ARG A 70 -10.58 4.66 24.87
C ARG A 70 -11.27 4.64 23.52
N LEU A 71 -10.66 5.31 22.56
CA LEU A 71 -11.01 5.30 21.16
C LEU A 71 -10.00 4.47 20.38
N TYR A 72 -10.48 3.65 19.46
CA TYR A 72 -9.67 3.01 18.45
C TYR A 72 -9.53 3.95 17.24
N ARG A 73 -8.32 4.34 16.96
CA ARG A 73 -7.93 5.12 15.78
C ARG A 73 -7.94 4.23 14.55
N SER A 74 -9.00 4.37 13.70
CA SER A 74 -9.23 3.43 12.59
C SER A 74 -8.26 3.62 11.42
N GLY A 75 -7.76 4.84 11.22
CA GLY A 75 -7.02 5.23 10.02
C GLY A 75 -7.92 5.48 8.80
N ASP A 76 -9.23 5.39 8.94
CA ASP A 76 -10.17 5.66 7.85
C ASP A 76 -10.47 7.15 7.77
N LEU A 77 -10.27 7.75 6.60
CA LEU A 77 -10.71 9.10 6.29
C LEU A 77 -12.20 9.05 5.93
N THR A 78 -12.99 9.78 6.68
CA THR A 78 -14.45 9.73 6.57
C THR A 78 -15.06 11.13 6.63
N ARG A 79 -16.36 11.20 6.34
CA ARG A 79 -17.16 12.41 6.46
C ARG A 79 -18.56 12.07 6.94
N GLY A 80 -19.03 12.73 8.01
CA GLY A 80 -20.40 12.61 8.49
C GLY A 80 -21.38 13.38 7.62
N ARG A 81 -22.52 12.79 7.32
CA ARG A 81 -23.67 13.45 6.68
C ARG A 81 -24.63 13.97 7.73
N ALA A 82 -25.53 14.89 7.30
CA ALA A 82 -26.59 15.44 8.16
C ALA A 82 -27.62 14.37 8.62
N ASP A 83 -27.77 13.29 7.87
CA ASP A 83 -28.64 12.16 8.16
C ASP A 83 -28.00 11.13 9.11
N GLY A 84 -26.78 11.39 9.61
CA GLY A 84 -26.04 10.52 10.50
C GLY A 84 -25.26 9.39 9.78
N VAL A 85 -25.36 9.29 8.48
CA VAL A 85 -24.59 8.33 7.68
C VAL A 85 -23.14 8.81 7.52
N VAL A 86 -22.21 7.89 7.57
CA VAL A 86 -20.78 8.15 7.40
C VAL A 86 -20.34 7.71 5.99
N ASP A 87 -19.75 8.65 5.25
CA ASP A 87 -19.09 8.38 3.96
C ASP A 87 -17.66 7.97 4.19
N TYR A 88 -17.20 6.93 3.50
CA TYR A 88 -15.81 6.55 3.44
C TYR A 88 -15.12 7.26 2.28
N LEU A 89 -14.05 8.00 2.56
CA LEU A 89 -13.29 8.79 1.59
C LEU A 89 -11.94 8.16 1.24
N GLY A 90 -11.48 7.19 2.02
CA GLY A 90 -10.18 6.55 1.85
C GLY A 90 -9.47 6.29 3.17
N ARG A 91 -8.13 6.29 3.16
CA ARG A 91 -7.31 6.10 4.34
C ARG A 91 -6.43 7.33 4.59
N VAL A 92 -6.22 7.66 5.88
CA VAL A 92 -5.23 8.67 6.30
C VAL A 92 -3.82 8.08 6.41
N ASP A 93 -3.74 6.77 6.63
CA ASP A 93 -2.49 6.00 6.59
C ASP A 93 -2.27 5.40 5.18
N HIS A 94 -1.12 4.77 4.99
CA HIS A 94 -0.74 4.19 3.70
C HIS A 94 -1.21 2.74 3.52
N GLN A 95 -2.12 2.27 4.38
CA GLN A 95 -2.69 0.93 4.27
C GLN A 95 -3.54 0.81 3.01
N VAL A 96 -3.41 -0.30 2.32
CA VAL A 96 -4.12 -0.57 1.07
C VAL A 96 -4.90 -1.88 1.14
N LYS A 97 -5.94 -1.98 0.32
CA LYS A 97 -6.66 -3.25 0.10
C LYS A 97 -6.37 -3.73 -1.31
N ILE A 98 -5.67 -4.85 -1.45
CA ILE A 98 -5.35 -5.46 -2.75
C ILE A 98 -5.87 -6.90 -2.75
N ARG A 99 -6.73 -7.24 -3.70
CA ARG A 99 -7.34 -8.59 -3.82
C ARG A 99 -7.99 -9.08 -2.53
N GLY A 100 -8.61 -8.17 -1.74
CA GLY A 100 -9.24 -8.49 -0.46
C GLY A 100 -8.29 -8.55 0.74
N PHE A 101 -6.97 -8.54 0.54
CA PHE A 101 -5.99 -8.50 1.63
C PHE A 101 -5.75 -7.06 2.09
N ARG A 102 -5.69 -6.90 3.41
CA ARG A 102 -5.32 -5.64 4.07
C ARG A 102 -3.81 -5.62 4.26
N ILE A 103 -3.13 -4.67 3.61
CA ILE A 103 -1.66 -4.62 3.52
C ILE A 103 -1.15 -3.33 4.13
N GLU A 104 -0.25 -3.47 5.11
CA GLU A 104 0.50 -2.37 5.71
C GLU A 104 1.77 -2.14 4.87
N LEU A 105 1.79 -1.09 4.04
CA LEU A 105 2.95 -0.79 3.19
C LEU A 105 4.23 -0.56 4.01
N GLY A 106 4.10 0.07 5.19
CA GLY A 106 5.21 0.31 6.11
C GLY A 106 5.88 -0.97 6.62
N GLU A 107 5.17 -2.09 6.73
CA GLU A 107 5.77 -3.38 7.10
C GLU A 107 6.70 -3.88 5.99
N ILE A 108 6.28 -3.79 4.75
CA ILE A 108 7.10 -4.20 3.60
C ILE A 108 8.33 -3.29 3.49
N GLU A 109 8.15 -1.97 3.66
CA GLU A 109 9.24 -0.99 3.66
C GLU A 109 10.26 -1.28 4.78
N ALA A 110 9.79 -1.64 5.98
CA ALA A 110 10.65 -2.01 7.11
C ALA A 110 11.49 -3.25 6.78
N ARG A 111 10.88 -4.29 6.19
CA ARG A 111 11.59 -5.51 5.79
C ARG A 111 12.61 -5.25 4.68
N LEU A 112 12.28 -4.41 3.70
CA LEU A 112 13.25 -4.01 2.68
C LEU A 112 14.45 -3.30 3.29
N ARG A 113 14.24 -2.38 4.25
CA ARG A 113 15.32 -1.62 4.91
C ARG A 113 16.19 -2.47 5.86
N GLU A 114 15.73 -3.64 6.30
CA GLU A 114 16.56 -4.59 7.06
C GLU A 114 17.63 -5.25 6.18
N HIS A 115 17.48 -5.23 4.87
CA HIS A 115 18.44 -5.86 3.96
C HIS A 115 19.66 -4.93 3.75
N PRO A 116 20.91 -5.45 3.88
CA PRO A 116 22.13 -4.63 3.83
C PRO A 116 22.34 -3.88 2.52
N ALA A 117 21.78 -4.37 1.42
CA ALA A 117 21.87 -3.71 0.11
C ALA A 117 20.91 -2.50 -0.03
N VAL A 118 20.05 -2.23 0.95
CA VAL A 118 19.01 -1.19 0.86
C VAL A 118 19.34 -0.02 1.78
N ARG A 119 19.45 1.18 1.21
CA ARG A 119 19.58 2.43 1.94
C ARG A 119 18.21 3.04 2.27
N GLU A 120 17.33 3.09 1.28
CA GLU A 120 15.97 3.62 1.42
C GLU A 120 14.99 2.73 0.65
N ALA A 121 13.79 2.58 1.18
CA ALA A 121 12.72 1.85 0.52
C ALA A 121 11.37 2.53 0.73
N VAL A 122 10.56 2.57 -0.31
CA VAL A 122 9.18 3.04 -0.31
C VAL A 122 8.35 2.05 -1.11
N VAL A 123 7.17 1.74 -0.60
CA VAL A 123 6.20 0.86 -1.28
C VAL A 123 4.91 1.63 -1.52
N VAL A 124 4.36 1.51 -2.71
CA VAL A 124 3.06 2.09 -3.07
C VAL A 124 2.17 1.08 -3.75
N ALA A 125 0.86 1.27 -3.65
CA ALA A 125 -0.10 0.59 -4.50
C ALA A 125 -0.34 1.43 -5.75
N GLN A 126 -0.21 0.82 -6.91
CA GLN A 126 -0.46 1.46 -8.19
C GLN A 126 -1.38 0.60 -9.06
N PRO A 127 -2.13 1.21 -10.00
CA PRO A 127 -2.87 0.45 -11.00
C PRO A 127 -1.93 -0.45 -11.81
N GLY A 128 -2.32 -1.70 -11.98
CA GLY A 128 -1.64 -2.68 -12.83
C GLY A 128 -2.61 -3.25 -13.86
N ALA A 129 -2.17 -4.21 -14.67
CA ALA A 129 -3.00 -4.84 -15.71
C ALA A 129 -4.26 -5.51 -15.13
N VAL A 130 -4.17 -6.07 -13.91
CA VAL A 130 -5.28 -6.74 -13.22
C VAL A 130 -5.50 -6.09 -11.85
N GLY A 131 -5.99 -4.83 -11.83
CA GLY A 131 -6.28 -4.11 -10.60
C GLY A 131 -5.06 -3.50 -9.91
N GLN A 132 -5.14 -3.27 -8.60
CA GLN A 132 -4.06 -2.69 -7.81
C GLN A 132 -2.91 -3.68 -7.59
N GLN A 133 -1.68 -3.20 -7.72
CA GLN A 133 -0.45 -3.96 -7.46
C GLN A 133 0.50 -3.20 -6.54
N LEU A 134 1.36 -3.95 -5.83
CA LEU A 134 2.43 -3.37 -5.02
C LEU A 134 3.66 -3.10 -5.86
N VAL A 135 4.19 -1.89 -5.74
CA VAL A 135 5.44 -1.46 -6.37
C VAL A 135 6.38 -0.94 -5.30
N GLY A 136 7.55 -1.54 -5.19
CA GLY A 136 8.61 -1.10 -4.29
C GLY A 136 9.64 -0.26 -5.05
N TYR A 137 10.04 0.85 -4.45
CA TYR A 137 11.13 1.71 -4.90
C TYR A 137 12.27 1.61 -3.91
N VAL A 138 13.45 1.31 -4.41
CA VAL A 138 14.62 1.04 -3.60
C VAL A 138 15.76 1.98 -4.02
N VAL A 139 16.38 2.63 -3.04
CA VAL A 139 17.69 3.24 -3.22
C VAL A 139 18.70 2.28 -2.63
N ALA A 140 19.58 1.76 -3.47
CA ALA A 140 20.58 0.81 -3.06
C ALA A 140 21.65 1.46 -2.15
N GLN A 141 22.28 0.66 -1.29
CA GLN A 141 23.41 1.10 -0.48
C GLN A 141 24.61 1.46 -1.36
N GLU A 142 24.84 0.67 -2.41
CA GLU A 142 25.86 0.94 -3.43
C GLU A 142 25.23 1.67 -4.62
N PRO A 143 25.63 2.93 -4.89
CA PRO A 143 25.05 3.72 -5.99
C PRO A 143 25.18 3.06 -7.36
N ALA A 144 26.26 2.30 -7.61
CA ALA A 144 26.52 1.61 -8.87
C ALA A 144 25.41 0.60 -9.27
N VAL A 145 24.63 0.11 -8.31
CA VAL A 145 23.49 -0.77 -8.59
C VAL A 145 22.42 -0.06 -9.41
N ALA A 146 22.21 1.25 -9.22
CA ALA A 146 21.21 2.01 -9.95
C ALA A 146 21.55 2.14 -11.45
N ASP A 147 22.83 2.04 -11.82
CA ASP A 147 23.33 2.25 -13.18
C ASP A 147 23.58 0.94 -13.95
N SER A 148 23.49 -0.24 -13.28
CA SER A 148 23.73 -1.55 -13.90
C SER A 148 22.47 -2.41 -13.90
N PRO A 149 21.89 -2.73 -15.07
CA PRO A 149 20.73 -3.62 -15.17
C PRO A 149 20.97 -5.01 -14.56
N GLU A 150 22.18 -5.56 -14.71
CA GLU A 150 22.55 -6.88 -14.16
C GLU A 150 22.59 -6.84 -12.64
N ALA A 151 23.23 -5.82 -12.06
CA ALA A 151 23.29 -5.64 -10.61
C ALA A 151 21.90 -5.39 -10.01
N GLN A 152 21.04 -4.64 -10.72
CA GLN A 152 19.63 -4.48 -10.33
C GLN A 152 18.87 -5.81 -10.34
N ALA A 153 19.07 -6.64 -11.38
CA ALA A 153 18.40 -7.94 -11.48
C ALA A 153 18.80 -8.88 -10.33
N GLU A 154 20.09 -8.95 -10.03
CA GLU A 154 20.61 -9.75 -8.93
C GLU A 154 20.08 -9.25 -7.57
N CYS A 155 20.20 -7.96 -7.30
CA CYS A 155 19.71 -7.35 -6.07
C CYS A 155 18.18 -7.54 -5.92
N ARG A 156 17.41 -7.40 -7.01
CA ARG A 156 15.96 -7.64 -7.02
C ARG A 156 15.62 -9.08 -6.64
N ALA A 157 16.36 -10.07 -7.15
CA ALA A 157 16.15 -11.47 -6.80
C ALA A 157 16.42 -11.72 -5.31
N GLN A 158 17.53 -11.19 -4.79
CA GLN A 158 17.88 -11.30 -3.36
C GLN A 158 16.81 -10.66 -2.46
N LEU A 159 16.36 -9.45 -2.79
CA LEU A 159 15.32 -8.75 -2.02
C LEU A 159 13.98 -9.50 -2.04
N LYS A 160 13.55 -10.01 -3.20
CA LYS A 160 12.32 -10.82 -3.29
C LYS A 160 12.42 -12.09 -2.47
N THR A 161 13.56 -12.77 -2.47
CA THR A 161 13.79 -13.96 -1.64
C THR A 161 13.70 -13.61 -0.16
N ALA A 162 14.40 -12.58 0.29
CA ALA A 162 14.36 -12.14 1.68
C ALA A 162 12.95 -11.71 2.15
N LEU A 163 12.16 -11.08 1.27
CA LEU A 163 10.77 -10.75 1.58
C LEU A 163 9.90 -11.99 1.72
N ARG A 164 10.02 -13.00 0.81
CA ARG A 164 9.25 -14.24 0.86
C ARG A 164 9.51 -15.08 2.09
N GLU A 165 10.69 -14.99 2.67
CA GLU A 165 11.02 -15.68 3.93
C GLU A 165 10.27 -15.12 5.14
N ARG A 166 9.80 -13.87 5.07
CA ARG A 166 9.28 -13.13 6.22
C ARG A 166 7.87 -12.57 6.05
N LEU A 167 7.39 -12.48 4.82
CA LEU A 167 6.08 -11.92 4.48
C LEU A 167 5.27 -12.91 3.64
N PRO A 168 3.94 -12.89 3.79
CA PRO A 168 3.05 -13.62 2.89
C PRO A 168 3.24 -13.16 1.43
N GLU A 169 3.03 -14.05 0.47
CA GLU A 169 3.24 -13.78 -0.96
C GLU A 169 2.44 -12.55 -1.46
N TYR A 170 1.22 -12.32 -0.95
CA TYR A 170 0.40 -11.17 -1.32
C TYR A 170 0.99 -9.81 -0.85
N MET A 171 1.98 -9.81 0.05
CA MET A 171 2.72 -8.61 0.49
C MET A 171 4.03 -8.40 -0.27
N VAL A 172 4.45 -9.35 -1.10
CA VAL A 172 5.67 -9.21 -1.90
C VAL A 172 5.39 -8.32 -3.11
N PRO A 173 6.12 -7.18 -3.28
CA PRO A 173 5.89 -6.29 -4.40
C PRO A 173 6.11 -6.99 -5.76
N SER A 174 5.17 -6.78 -6.68
CA SER A 174 5.28 -7.30 -8.05
C SER A 174 6.52 -6.73 -8.73
N HIS A 175 6.78 -5.43 -8.50
CA HIS A 175 7.91 -4.71 -9.06
C HIS A 175 8.80 -4.14 -7.97
N LEU A 176 10.12 -4.20 -8.17
CA LEU A 176 11.12 -3.48 -7.40
C LEU A 176 11.95 -2.63 -8.36
N LEU A 177 11.78 -1.31 -8.28
CA LEU A 177 12.50 -0.32 -9.10
C LEU A 177 13.64 0.29 -8.28
N PHE A 178 14.80 0.40 -8.92
CA PHE A 178 15.95 1.03 -8.30
C PHE A 178 16.04 2.49 -8.75
N LEU A 179 16.25 3.37 -7.77
CA LEU A 179 16.39 4.80 -7.97
C LEU A 179 17.72 5.28 -7.43
N ALA A 180 18.34 6.25 -8.08
CA ALA A 180 19.53 6.91 -7.55
C ALA A 180 19.22 7.67 -6.25
N ARG A 181 18.01 8.24 -6.15
CA ARG A 181 17.47 8.93 -4.98
C ARG A 181 15.95 8.94 -4.98
N MET A 182 15.32 9.03 -3.80
CA MET A 182 13.87 9.24 -3.72
C MET A 182 13.50 10.65 -4.18
N PRO A 183 12.41 10.80 -4.97
CA PRO A 183 11.90 12.12 -5.33
C PRO A 183 11.32 12.82 -4.10
N LEU A 184 11.67 14.10 -3.90
CA LEU A 184 11.19 14.90 -2.78
C LEU A 184 10.40 16.11 -3.27
N THR A 185 9.37 16.46 -2.54
CA THR A 185 8.64 17.72 -2.71
C THR A 185 9.53 18.90 -2.30
N PRO A 186 9.19 20.17 -2.67
CA PRO A 186 9.91 21.34 -2.22
C PRO A 186 10.08 21.47 -0.70
N ASN A 187 9.18 20.84 0.06
CA ASN A 187 9.21 20.84 1.52
C ASN A 187 10.02 19.65 2.10
N GLY A 188 10.78 18.94 1.28
CA GLY A 188 11.62 17.81 1.71
C GLY A 188 10.85 16.51 2.05
N LYS A 189 9.56 16.44 1.76
CA LYS A 189 8.77 15.19 1.93
C LYS A 189 8.82 14.34 0.66
N LEU A 190 8.65 13.02 0.82
CA LEU A 190 8.58 12.11 -0.31
C LEU A 190 7.48 12.52 -1.29
N ASP A 191 7.86 12.72 -2.55
CA ASP A 191 6.91 12.96 -3.65
C ASP A 191 6.47 11.63 -4.28
N ARG A 192 5.38 11.07 -3.75
CA ARG A 192 4.81 9.81 -4.28
C ARG A 192 4.28 9.95 -5.71
N LYS A 193 3.93 11.16 -6.15
CA LYS A 193 3.45 11.40 -7.52
C LYS A 193 4.60 11.46 -8.53
N GLY A 194 5.78 11.87 -8.06
CA GLY A 194 7.01 11.88 -8.85
C GLY A 194 7.70 10.52 -8.98
N LEU A 195 7.17 9.45 -8.36
CA LEU A 195 7.69 8.10 -8.52
C LEU A 195 7.42 7.58 -9.94
N PRO A 196 8.41 6.99 -10.63
CA PRO A 196 8.23 6.48 -11.98
C PRO A 196 7.24 5.32 -11.98
N GLN A 197 6.48 5.21 -13.07
CA GLN A 197 5.62 4.04 -13.28
C GLN A 197 6.49 2.82 -13.59
N PRO A 198 6.12 1.61 -13.11
CA PRO A 198 6.80 0.40 -13.54
C PRO A 198 6.58 0.22 -15.03
N ASP A 199 7.67 0.14 -15.78
CA ASP A 199 7.61 -0.22 -17.19
C ASP A 199 7.33 -1.72 -17.30
N ALA A 200 6.43 -2.11 -18.19
CA ALA A 200 6.11 -3.51 -18.46
C ALA A 200 7.36 -4.33 -18.88
N SER A 201 8.35 -3.66 -19.47
CA SER A 201 9.64 -4.28 -19.82
C SER A 201 10.44 -4.77 -18.59
N LEU A 202 10.19 -4.22 -17.39
CA LEU A 202 10.87 -4.64 -16.14
C LEU A 202 10.38 -6.00 -15.63
N LEU A 203 9.28 -6.52 -16.13
CA LEU A 203 8.80 -7.89 -15.85
C LEU A 203 9.55 -8.93 -16.69
N GLN A 204 10.12 -8.52 -17.81
CA GLN A 204 10.81 -9.42 -18.69
C GLN A 204 12.15 -9.82 -18.06
N GLN A 205 12.31 -11.12 -17.85
CA GLN A 205 13.63 -11.73 -17.64
C GLN A 205 14.47 -11.54 -18.91
N VAL A 206 15.72 -11.97 -18.89
CA VAL A 206 16.55 -11.96 -20.12
C VAL A 206 15.73 -12.58 -21.23
N TYR A 207 15.39 -11.78 -22.25
CA TYR A 207 14.52 -12.23 -23.33
C TYR A 207 15.09 -13.47 -24.01
N VAL A 208 14.37 -14.58 -23.87
CA VAL A 208 14.64 -15.81 -24.59
C VAL A 208 13.63 -15.92 -25.73
N ALA A 209 14.11 -15.75 -26.94
CA ALA A 209 13.25 -15.78 -28.12
C ALA A 209 12.53 -17.11 -28.28
N PRO A 210 11.26 -17.12 -28.67
CA PRO A 210 10.53 -18.32 -29.09
C PRO A 210 11.25 -19.03 -30.20
N ARG A 211 11.41 -20.37 -30.12
CA ARG A 211 12.24 -21.18 -31.01
C ARG A 211 11.41 -21.91 -32.07
N SER A 212 10.16 -22.25 -31.76
CA SER A 212 9.26 -22.94 -32.69
C SER A 212 8.14 -22.02 -33.18
N ASP A 213 7.50 -22.37 -34.28
CA ASP A 213 6.34 -21.64 -34.82
C ASP A 213 5.18 -21.56 -33.83
N LEU A 214 4.97 -22.62 -33.06
CA LEU A 214 3.93 -22.65 -32.03
C LEU A 214 4.26 -21.67 -30.86
N GLU A 215 5.51 -21.67 -30.38
CA GLU A 215 5.96 -20.76 -29.36
C GLU A 215 5.86 -19.30 -29.83
N GLN A 216 6.17 -19.00 -31.07
CA GLN A 216 6.01 -17.68 -31.65
C GLN A 216 4.56 -17.23 -31.70
N GLN A 217 3.63 -18.13 -32.09
CA GLN A 217 2.21 -17.84 -32.10
C GLN A 217 1.69 -17.58 -30.69
N VAL A 218 2.06 -18.41 -29.71
CA VAL A 218 1.66 -18.25 -28.31
C VAL A 218 2.24 -16.96 -27.72
N ALA A 219 3.52 -16.67 -27.95
CA ALA A 219 4.16 -15.43 -27.51
C ALA A 219 3.50 -14.18 -28.13
N GLY A 220 3.08 -14.27 -29.41
CA GLY A 220 2.34 -13.20 -30.08
C GLY A 220 0.98 -12.93 -29.44
N ILE A 221 0.22 -13.98 -29.13
CA ILE A 221 -1.08 -13.85 -28.42
C ILE A 221 -0.86 -13.24 -27.04
N TRP A 222 0.13 -13.70 -26.27
CA TRP A 222 0.45 -13.14 -24.96
C TRP A 222 0.87 -11.66 -25.05
N ALA A 223 1.69 -11.30 -26.03
CA ALA A 223 2.11 -9.92 -26.27
C ALA A 223 0.91 -9.00 -26.52
N GLU A 224 -0.05 -9.46 -27.32
CA GLU A 224 -1.28 -8.70 -27.63
C GLU A 224 -2.17 -8.56 -26.39
N VAL A 225 -2.44 -9.66 -25.66
CA VAL A 225 -3.32 -9.67 -24.48
C VAL A 225 -2.74 -8.83 -23.35
N LEU A 226 -1.42 -8.89 -23.14
CA LEU A 226 -0.72 -8.19 -22.05
C LEU A 226 -0.24 -6.78 -22.45
N GLN A 227 -0.45 -6.39 -23.72
CA GLN A 227 0.03 -5.12 -24.30
C GLN A 227 1.54 -4.92 -24.14
N LEU A 228 2.31 -6.00 -24.33
CA LEU A 228 3.76 -6.01 -24.29
C LEU A 228 4.34 -5.90 -25.70
N GLN A 229 5.56 -5.35 -25.82
CA GLN A 229 6.24 -5.30 -27.12
C GLN A 229 6.68 -6.69 -27.60
N GLN A 230 7.06 -7.57 -26.67
CA GLN A 230 7.49 -8.94 -26.92
C GLN A 230 7.30 -9.80 -25.68
N VAL A 231 7.22 -11.12 -25.86
CA VAL A 231 7.14 -12.12 -24.78
C VAL A 231 8.19 -13.19 -25.05
N GLY A 232 9.02 -13.46 -24.04
CA GLY A 232 10.04 -14.51 -24.07
C GLY A 232 9.53 -15.84 -23.51
N LEU A 233 10.29 -16.92 -23.73
CA LEU A 233 9.92 -18.28 -23.27
C LEU A 233 9.88 -18.42 -21.74
N ASP A 234 10.75 -17.68 -21.05
CA ASP A 234 10.90 -17.79 -19.60
C ASP A 234 10.16 -16.66 -18.84
N ASP A 235 9.38 -15.84 -19.56
CA ASP A 235 8.57 -14.79 -18.96
C ASP A 235 7.42 -15.40 -18.13
N ASN A 236 7.22 -14.89 -16.92
CA ASN A 236 6.16 -15.31 -16.01
C ASN A 236 5.26 -14.11 -15.69
N PHE A 237 3.96 -14.24 -15.99
CA PHE A 237 2.96 -13.17 -15.91
C PHE A 237 1.90 -13.42 -14.83
#